data_664349a4131f33c142855927dea3b3b0
#
_entry.id   664349a4131f33c142855927dea3b3b0
#
_cell.length_a   1.000
_cell.length_b   1.000
_cell.length_c   1.000
_cell.angle_alpha   90.00
_cell.angle_beta   90.00
_cell.angle_gamma   90.00
#
_symmetry.space_group_name_H-M   'P 1'
#
loop_
_entity.id
_entity.type
_entity.pdbx_description
1 polymer ?
#
loop_
_entity_poly.entity_id
_entity_poly.type
_entity_poly.pdbx_seq_one_letter_code
_entity_poly.pdbx_strand_id
1 'polypeptide(L)'
;CKPNLMQCNTSFVILDPKGEILRDTGKLLESKGYEVRVLDLISMEKSHCYNPFVYLQNDNDVQKLVTNLFKSTTPKGSQAQDPFWDTSASMLLLALVFYLHYEAPEDEQNFAMIMEMLRAGAIEDEEDTRPSPLDELFAELEMSNPDHIALKYYRSYHSGAAKTLKSIQITLAARLEKFNL
;
A
#
# COMPACT_ATOMS: atom_id res chain seq x y z
N CYS A 1 23.01 7.93 -21.98
CA CYS A 1 22.38 8.31 -20.71
C CYS A 1 23.26 9.32 -19.93
N LYS A 2 24.48 8.96 -19.50
CA LYS A 2 25.37 9.83 -18.68
C LYS A 2 25.57 11.26 -19.23
N PRO A 3 25.84 11.49 -20.54
CA PRO A 3 25.99 12.85 -21.05
C PRO A 3 24.75 13.74 -20.86
N ASN A 4 23.54 13.16 -20.95
CA ASN A 4 22.31 13.93 -20.75
C ASN A 4 22.14 14.33 -19.28
N LEU A 5 22.51 13.43 -18.34
CA LEU A 5 22.47 13.73 -16.90
C LEU A 5 23.46 14.85 -16.53
N MET A 6 24.63 14.87 -17.16
CA MET A 6 25.65 15.89 -16.92
C MET A 6 25.24 17.30 -17.37
N GLN A 7 24.19 17.43 -18.20
CA GLN A 7 23.64 18.74 -18.57
C GLN A 7 22.90 19.42 -17.43
N CYS A 8 22.43 18.66 -16.43
CA CYS A 8 21.79 19.17 -15.21
C CYS A 8 20.68 20.20 -15.49
N ASN A 9 19.82 19.94 -16.48
CA ASN A 9 18.84 20.91 -16.97
C ASN A 9 17.37 20.55 -16.63
N THR A 10 17.13 19.41 -15.96
CA THR A 10 15.79 18.93 -15.59
C THR A 10 15.87 17.89 -14.47
N SER A 11 14.72 17.49 -13.92
CA SER A 11 14.63 16.32 -13.04
C SER A 11 14.70 15.03 -13.83
N PHE A 12 15.24 13.97 -13.23
CA PHE A 12 15.48 12.68 -13.88
C PHE A 12 14.89 11.53 -13.07
N VAL A 13 14.31 10.56 -13.78
CA VAL A 13 14.03 9.22 -13.25
C VAL A 13 14.90 8.24 -14.01
N ILE A 14 15.73 7.48 -13.30
CA ILE A 14 16.80 6.68 -13.90
C ILE A 14 16.64 5.22 -13.46
N LEU A 15 16.58 4.29 -14.41
CA LEU A 15 16.75 2.87 -14.16
C LEU A 15 18.23 2.51 -14.30
N ASP A 16 18.84 2.10 -13.17
CA ASP A 16 20.28 1.80 -13.11
C ASP A 16 20.51 0.39 -12.52
N PRO A 17 20.30 -0.69 -13.32
CA PRO A 17 20.38 -2.07 -12.84
C PRO A 17 21.73 -2.48 -12.25
N LYS A 18 22.81 -1.75 -12.56
CA LYS A 18 24.17 -2.05 -12.10
C LYS A 18 24.74 -1.02 -11.14
N GLY A 19 24.01 0.07 -10.86
CA GLY A 19 24.48 1.18 -10.04
C GLY A 19 25.64 1.99 -10.64
N GLU A 20 25.93 1.80 -11.95
CA GLU A 20 27.02 2.50 -12.63
C GLU A 20 26.75 3.98 -12.86
N ILE A 21 25.49 4.33 -13.14
CA ILE A 21 25.09 5.71 -13.41
C ILE A 21 25.16 6.51 -12.11
N LEU A 22 24.61 5.98 -11.03
CA LEU A 22 24.66 6.60 -9.71
C LEU A 22 26.11 6.85 -9.28
N ARG A 23 26.97 5.84 -9.41
CA ARG A 23 28.38 5.90 -9.00
C ARG A 23 29.15 6.97 -9.76
N ASP A 24 28.89 7.10 -11.07
CA ASP A 24 29.63 8.00 -11.95
C ASP A 24 29.07 9.44 -11.96
N THR A 25 27.77 9.63 -11.70
CA THR A 25 27.11 10.93 -11.83
C THR A 25 26.45 11.44 -10.58
N GLY A 26 26.21 10.61 -9.56
CA GLY A 26 25.46 10.98 -8.36
C GLY A 26 26.08 12.19 -7.63
N LYS A 27 27.38 12.12 -7.31
CA LYS A 27 28.10 13.24 -6.68
C LYS A 27 28.11 14.54 -7.50
N LEU A 28 28.16 14.42 -8.83
CA LEU A 28 28.07 15.57 -9.71
C LEU A 28 26.69 16.23 -9.60
N LEU A 29 25.62 15.44 -9.63
CA LEU A 29 24.25 15.93 -9.49
C LEU A 29 24.04 16.62 -8.13
N GLU A 30 24.48 15.98 -7.04
CA GLU A 30 24.43 16.59 -5.71
C GLU A 30 25.18 17.92 -5.64
N SER A 31 26.39 18.00 -6.25
CA SER A 31 27.18 19.24 -6.33
C SER A 31 26.50 20.36 -7.13
N LYS A 32 25.53 20.01 -7.98
CA LYS A 32 24.71 20.94 -8.75
C LYS A 32 23.35 21.25 -8.07
N GLY A 33 23.16 20.81 -6.82
CA GLY A 33 21.97 21.09 -6.03
C GLY A 33 20.81 20.14 -6.28
N TYR A 34 21.05 18.99 -6.93
CA TYR A 34 20.02 17.95 -7.07
C TYR A 34 19.88 17.15 -5.80
N GLU A 35 18.65 16.86 -5.41
CA GLU A 35 18.35 15.85 -4.43
C GLU A 35 18.36 14.47 -5.11
N VAL A 36 19.33 13.63 -4.74
CA VAL A 36 19.47 12.28 -5.30
C VAL A 36 18.81 11.27 -4.36
N ARG A 37 17.71 10.69 -4.80
CA ARG A 37 17.01 9.61 -4.11
C ARG A 37 17.30 8.27 -4.80
N VAL A 38 17.62 7.26 -4.02
CA VAL A 38 17.97 5.92 -4.51
C VAL A 38 17.02 4.91 -3.94
N LEU A 39 16.34 4.16 -4.79
CA LEU A 39 15.58 2.97 -4.41
C LEU A 39 16.43 1.75 -4.79
N ASP A 40 17.11 1.16 -3.81
CA ASP A 40 17.97 -0.02 -3.99
C ASP A 40 17.20 -1.28 -3.60
N LEU A 41 16.77 -2.05 -4.60
CA LEU A 41 16.02 -3.29 -4.40
C LEU A 41 16.93 -4.51 -4.15
N ILE A 42 18.25 -4.33 -4.19
CA ILE A 42 19.24 -5.40 -3.93
C ILE A 42 19.79 -5.25 -2.52
N SER A 43 20.21 -4.04 -2.15
CA SER A 43 20.75 -3.71 -0.82
C SER A 43 19.79 -2.75 -0.12
N MET A 44 18.67 -3.26 0.36
CA MET A 44 17.58 -2.45 0.93
C MET A 44 18.04 -1.57 2.10
N GLU A 45 19.05 -2.00 2.87
CA GLU A 45 19.68 -1.22 3.94
C GLU A 45 20.33 0.09 3.45
N LYS A 46 20.63 0.19 2.15
CA LYS A 46 21.20 1.38 1.48
C LYS A 46 20.15 2.19 0.70
N SER A 47 18.93 1.72 0.70
CA SER A 47 17.83 2.35 -0.01
C SER A 47 17.26 3.52 0.79
N HIS A 48 16.83 4.57 0.09
CA HIS A 48 15.94 5.54 0.70
C HIS A 48 14.55 4.91 0.87
N CYS A 49 13.87 5.30 1.94
CA CYS A 49 12.49 4.90 2.17
C CYS A 49 11.54 5.60 1.20
N TYR A 50 10.49 4.89 0.80
CA TYR A 50 9.43 5.42 -0.03
C TYR A 50 8.08 5.09 0.61
N ASN A 51 7.35 6.12 1.04
CA ASN A 51 6.00 5.97 1.51
C ASN A 51 5.02 6.55 0.47
N PRO A 52 4.24 5.70 -0.24
CA PRO A 52 3.31 6.19 -1.25
C PRO A 52 2.15 7.01 -0.69
N PHE A 53 1.83 6.90 0.60
CA PHE A 53 0.75 7.65 1.23
C PHE A 53 0.99 9.16 1.20
N VAL A 54 2.24 9.61 1.27
CA VAL A 54 2.62 11.04 1.19
C VAL A 54 2.15 11.71 -0.12
N TYR A 55 1.90 10.91 -1.17
CA TYR A 55 1.50 11.40 -2.49
C TYR A 55 -0.01 11.29 -2.75
N LEU A 56 -0.79 10.81 -1.78
CA LEU A 56 -2.24 10.71 -1.90
C LEU A 56 -2.87 12.08 -1.63
N GLN A 57 -3.51 12.66 -2.63
CA GLN A 57 -4.16 13.98 -2.53
C GLN A 57 -5.68 13.90 -2.56
N ASN A 58 -6.23 12.81 -3.08
CA ASN A 58 -7.67 12.62 -3.28
C ASN A 58 -8.03 11.14 -3.41
N ASP A 59 -9.33 10.86 -3.41
CA ASP A 59 -9.89 9.50 -3.52
C ASP A 59 -9.38 8.73 -4.74
N ASN A 60 -9.19 9.41 -5.87
CA ASN A 60 -8.70 8.76 -7.08
C ASN A 60 -7.27 8.25 -6.91
N ASP A 61 -6.44 8.94 -6.14
CA ASP A 61 -5.06 8.51 -5.89
C ASP A 61 -5.02 7.30 -4.98
N VAL A 62 -5.90 7.23 -3.98
CA VAL A 62 -6.12 6.03 -3.16
C VAL A 62 -6.52 4.84 -4.03
N GLN A 63 -7.51 5.02 -4.92
CA GLN A 63 -7.95 3.97 -5.84
C GLN A 63 -6.83 3.52 -6.79
N LYS A 64 -6.03 4.45 -7.32
CA LYS A 64 -4.87 4.14 -8.17
C LYS A 64 -3.81 3.36 -7.40
N LEU A 65 -3.50 3.75 -6.16
CA LEU A 65 -2.53 3.04 -5.31
C LEU A 65 -2.93 1.59 -5.15
N VAL A 66 -4.17 1.33 -4.71
CA VAL A 66 -4.68 -0.03 -4.49
C VAL A 66 -4.72 -0.83 -5.81
N THR A 67 -5.24 -0.23 -6.88
CA THR A 67 -5.31 -0.89 -8.19
C THR A 67 -3.92 -1.27 -8.71
N ASN A 68 -2.94 -0.37 -8.58
CA ASN A 68 -1.56 -0.63 -9.03
C ASN A 68 -0.90 -1.71 -8.17
N LEU A 69 -1.15 -1.73 -6.86
CA LEU A 69 -0.64 -2.76 -5.97
C LEU A 69 -1.15 -4.15 -6.41
N PHE A 70 -2.46 -4.31 -6.59
CA PHE A 70 -3.03 -5.58 -7.03
C PHE A 70 -2.50 -6.00 -8.41
N LYS A 71 -2.43 -5.08 -9.39
CA LYS A 71 -1.86 -5.37 -10.71
C LYS A 71 -0.39 -5.79 -10.66
N SER A 72 0.41 -5.15 -9.83
CA SER A 72 1.86 -5.42 -9.73
C SER A 72 2.18 -6.70 -8.95
N THR A 73 1.29 -7.11 -8.04
CA THR A 73 1.46 -8.32 -7.22
C THR A 73 0.78 -9.56 -7.79
N THR A 74 0.03 -9.43 -8.89
CA THR A 74 -0.57 -10.58 -9.59
C THR A 74 0.52 -11.38 -10.31
N PRO A 75 0.66 -12.70 -10.04
CA PRO A 75 1.67 -13.52 -10.68
C PRO A 75 1.43 -13.59 -12.20
N LYS A 76 2.49 -13.39 -12.99
CA LYS A 76 2.42 -13.53 -14.45
C LYS A 76 2.14 -14.99 -14.81
N GLY A 77 1.08 -15.26 -15.57
CA GLY A 77 0.72 -16.62 -16.04
C GLY A 77 -0.11 -17.43 -15.06
N SER A 78 -0.54 -16.88 -13.93
CA SER A 78 -1.59 -17.52 -13.13
C SER A 78 -2.85 -17.60 -14.00
N GLN A 79 -3.38 -18.82 -14.17
CA GLN A 79 -4.75 -18.99 -14.67
C GLN A 79 -5.65 -18.13 -13.78
N ALA A 80 -6.60 -17.44 -14.39
CA ALA A 80 -7.49 -16.51 -13.70
C ALA A 80 -8.07 -17.18 -12.44
N GLN A 81 -7.51 -16.86 -11.29
CA GLN A 81 -8.20 -17.10 -10.02
C GLN A 81 -9.55 -16.38 -10.11
N ASP A 82 -10.57 -16.93 -9.44
CA ASP A 82 -11.86 -16.27 -9.38
C ASP A 82 -11.67 -14.80 -9.00
N PRO A 83 -12.07 -13.84 -9.87
CA PRO A 83 -11.90 -12.41 -9.63
C PRO A 83 -12.50 -11.94 -8.30
N PHE A 84 -13.38 -12.74 -7.72
CA PHE A 84 -14.02 -12.48 -6.43
C PHE A 84 -13.00 -12.21 -5.31
N TRP A 85 -11.98 -13.05 -5.19
CA TRP A 85 -11.00 -12.95 -4.09
C TRP A 85 -10.16 -11.67 -4.17
N ASP A 86 -9.65 -11.35 -5.35
CA ASP A 86 -8.88 -10.14 -5.56
C ASP A 86 -9.74 -8.87 -5.43
N THR A 87 -10.97 -8.92 -5.91
CA THR A 87 -11.92 -7.81 -5.78
C THR A 87 -12.26 -7.55 -4.31
N SER A 88 -12.60 -8.60 -3.55
CA SER A 88 -12.95 -8.49 -2.13
C SER A 88 -11.75 -8.05 -1.28
N ALA A 89 -10.56 -8.58 -1.56
CA ALA A 89 -9.32 -8.15 -0.89
C ALA A 89 -8.98 -6.69 -1.21
N SER A 90 -9.26 -6.23 -2.44
CA SER A 90 -9.06 -4.81 -2.80
C SER A 90 -10.05 -3.89 -2.09
N MET A 91 -11.30 -4.34 -1.85
CA MET A 91 -12.28 -3.59 -1.07
C MET A 91 -11.82 -3.41 0.38
N LEU A 92 -11.32 -4.48 1.02
CA LEU A 92 -10.76 -4.38 2.37
C LEU A 92 -9.58 -3.40 2.39
N LEU A 93 -8.63 -3.53 1.45
CA LEU A 93 -7.50 -2.60 1.40
C LEU A 93 -7.94 -1.15 1.16
N LEU A 94 -8.93 -0.91 0.29
CA LEU A 94 -9.48 0.42 0.08
C LEU A 94 -10.07 0.99 1.38
N ALA A 95 -10.82 0.19 2.15
CA ALA A 95 -11.35 0.61 3.45
C ALA A 95 -10.23 1.07 4.40
N LEU A 96 -9.17 0.27 4.54
CA LEU A 96 -8.04 0.55 5.42
C LEU A 96 -7.26 1.79 4.96
N VAL A 97 -6.95 1.90 3.65
CA VAL A 97 -6.20 3.06 3.12
C VAL A 97 -7.01 4.34 3.24
N PHE A 98 -8.32 4.31 2.95
CA PHE A 98 -9.19 5.48 3.14
C PHE A 98 -9.31 5.88 4.61
N TYR A 99 -9.40 4.90 5.53
CA TYR A 99 -9.38 5.18 6.96
C TYR A 99 -8.10 5.92 7.35
N LEU A 100 -6.92 5.37 7.01
CA LEU A 100 -5.64 5.99 7.35
C LEU A 100 -5.47 7.37 6.69
N HIS A 101 -5.91 7.54 5.44
CA HIS A 101 -5.75 8.79 4.72
C HIS A 101 -6.53 9.95 5.34
N TYR A 102 -7.74 9.68 5.89
CA TYR A 102 -8.62 10.74 6.40
C TYR A 102 -8.62 10.87 7.92
N GLU A 103 -8.42 9.77 8.66
CA GLU A 103 -8.61 9.74 10.10
C GLU A 103 -7.30 9.60 10.89
N ALA A 104 -6.24 9.02 10.27
CA ALA A 104 -4.99 8.78 10.96
C ALA A 104 -4.00 9.96 10.82
N PRO A 105 -3.13 10.20 11.82
CA PRO A 105 -2.03 11.15 11.70
C PRO A 105 -1.03 10.72 10.62
N GLU A 106 -0.28 11.69 10.06
CA GLU A 106 0.61 11.45 8.90
C GLU A 106 1.67 10.37 9.13
N ASP A 107 2.17 10.21 10.34
CA ASP A 107 3.17 9.20 10.71
C ASP A 107 2.62 7.77 10.73
N GLU A 108 1.30 7.62 10.89
CA GLU A 108 0.60 6.34 10.81
C GLU A 108 0.13 6.00 9.39
N GLN A 109 0.15 6.95 8.47
CA GLN A 109 -0.25 6.74 7.07
C GLN A 109 0.82 5.96 6.30
N ASN A 110 0.86 4.64 6.47
CA ASN A 110 1.85 3.76 5.84
C ASN A 110 1.37 2.29 5.76
N PHE A 111 2.09 1.45 5.01
CA PHE A 111 1.75 0.03 4.89
C PHE A 111 2.00 -0.78 6.17
N ALA A 112 2.90 -0.35 7.05
CA ALA A 112 3.09 -1.04 8.33
C ALA A 112 1.82 -0.95 9.19
N MET A 113 1.18 0.23 9.22
CA MET A 113 -0.10 0.42 9.92
C MET A 113 -1.23 -0.41 9.28
N ILE A 114 -1.27 -0.52 7.94
CA ILE A 114 -2.22 -1.44 7.27
C ILE A 114 -2.05 -2.87 7.77
N MET A 115 -0.82 -3.34 7.93
CA MET A 115 -0.55 -4.70 8.44
C MET A 115 -0.98 -4.86 9.90
N GLU A 116 -0.78 -3.84 10.74
CA GLU A 116 -1.29 -3.85 12.13
C GLU A 116 -2.82 -3.89 12.18
N MET A 117 -3.50 -3.09 11.36
CA MET A 117 -4.97 -3.12 11.26
C MET A 117 -5.48 -4.49 10.80
N LEU A 118 -4.79 -5.13 9.84
CA LEU A 118 -5.15 -6.50 9.41
C LEU A 118 -4.96 -7.52 10.53
N ARG A 119 -3.90 -7.40 11.33
CA ARG A 119 -3.70 -8.28 12.51
C ARG A 119 -4.76 -8.04 13.56
N ALA A 120 -5.12 -6.79 13.83
CA ALA A 120 -6.18 -6.42 14.77
C ALA A 120 -7.57 -6.95 14.33
N GLY A 121 -7.80 -7.08 13.02
CA GLY A 121 -9.02 -7.64 12.45
C GLY A 121 -8.95 -9.14 12.15
N ALA A 122 -7.89 -9.86 12.57
CA ALA A 122 -7.71 -11.26 12.23
C ALA A 122 -8.80 -12.15 12.85
N ILE A 123 -9.43 -12.96 12.01
CA ILE A 123 -10.43 -13.94 12.44
C ILE A 123 -9.69 -15.23 12.84
N GLU A 124 -9.47 -15.42 14.13
CA GLU A 124 -8.81 -16.61 14.66
C GLU A 124 -9.76 -17.80 14.71
N ASP A 125 -10.96 -17.60 15.27
CA ASP A 125 -12.02 -18.61 15.39
C ASP A 125 -13.25 -18.20 14.57
N GLU A 126 -13.69 -19.09 13.66
CA GLU A 126 -14.87 -18.86 12.82
C GLU A 126 -16.20 -18.89 13.62
N GLU A 127 -16.18 -19.46 14.81
CA GLU A 127 -17.35 -19.53 15.72
C GLU A 127 -17.41 -18.33 16.69
N ASP A 128 -16.32 -17.54 16.80
CA ASP A 128 -16.30 -16.34 17.62
C ASP A 128 -17.06 -15.20 16.93
N THR A 129 -18.16 -14.79 17.53
CA THR A 129 -19.02 -13.71 17.02
C THR A 129 -18.70 -12.35 17.65
N ARG A 130 -17.67 -12.25 18.48
CA ARG A 130 -17.27 -10.97 19.09
C ARG A 130 -16.65 -10.07 18.04
N PRO A 131 -16.93 -8.75 18.09
CA PRO A 131 -16.30 -7.81 17.19
C PRO A 131 -14.79 -7.80 17.43
N SER A 132 -14.02 -7.78 16.35
CA SER A 132 -12.57 -7.57 16.42
C SER A 132 -12.26 -6.10 16.74
N PRO A 133 -11.04 -5.77 17.20
CA PRO A 133 -10.64 -4.36 17.35
C PRO A 133 -10.78 -3.54 16.07
N LEU A 134 -10.64 -4.16 14.91
CA LEU A 134 -10.89 -3.51 13.63
C LEU A 134 -12.38 -3.19 13.42
N ASP A 135 -13.28 -4.13 13.81
CA ASP A 135 -14.72 -3.89 13.74
C ASP A 135 -15.15 -2.75 14.66
N GLU A 136 -14.59 -2.69 15.88
CA GLU A 136 -14.83 -1.61 16.83
C GLU A 136 -14.38 -0.25 16.26
N LEU A 137 -13.20 -0.19 15.63
CA LEU A 137 -12.68 1.02 15.00
C LEU A 137 -13.62 1.55 13.89
N PHE A 138 -14.12 0.65 13.04
CA PHE A 138 -15.07 1.05 11.99
C PHE A 138 -16.47 1.36 12.54
N ALA A 139 -16.88 0.76 13.65
CA ALA A 139 -18.11 1.11 14.34
C ALA A 139 -18.04 2.53 14.97
N GLU A 140 -16.90 2.90 15.56
CA GLU A 140 -16.67 4.27 16.05
C GLU A 140 -16.69 5.29 14.91
N LEU A 141 -16.07 4.97 13.78
CA LEU A 141 -16.13 5.80 12.59
C LEU A 141 -17.57 5.97 12.10
N GLU A 142 -18.37 4.92 12.09
CA GLU A 142 -19.77 4.97 11.67
C GLU A 142 -20.61 5.86 12.59
N MET A 143 -20.33 5.87 13.89
CA MET A 143 -21.02 6.77 14.84
C MET A 143 -20.63 8.24 14.66
N SER A 144 -19.35 8.51 14.30
CA SER A 144 -18.85 9.88 14.13
C SER A 144 -19.13 10.45 12.73
N ASN A 145 -19.02 9.63 11.69
CA ASN A 145 -19.18 10.04 10.29
C ASN A 145 -19.79 8.89 9.45
N PRO A 146 -21.12 8.70 9.48
CA PRO A 146 -21.80 7.56 8.84
C PRO A 146 -21.67 7.52 7.31
N ASP A 147 -21.32 8.64 6.67
CA ASP A 147 -21.14 8.77 5.22
C ASP A 147 -19.67 8.65 4.79
N HIS A 148 -18.76 8.31 5.70
CA HIS A 148 -17.35 8.20 5.41
C HIS A 148 -17.06 7.13 4.33
N ILE A 149 -16.23 7.48 3.35
CA ILE A 149 -15.93 6.62 2.19
C ILE A 149 -15.37 5.24 2.59
N ALA A 150 -14.54 5.17 3.63
CA ALA A 150 -13.98 3.92 4.15
C ALA A 150 -15.07 2.93 4.58
N LEU A 151 -16.16 3.41 5.17
CA LEU A 151 -17.30 2.57 5.60
C LEU A 151 -17.99 1.88 4.43
N LYS A 152 -18.11 2.55 3.28
CA LYS A 152 -18.67 1.96 2.06
C LYS A 152 -17.93 0.69 1.67
N TYR A 153 -16.61 0.73 1.68
CA TYR A 153 -15.76 -0.40 1.32
C TYR A 153 -15.71 -1.44 2.42
N TYR A 154 -15.66 -1.03 3.70
CA TYR A 154 -15.67 -1.94 4.83
C TYR A 154 -16.97 -2.75 4.91
N ARG A 155 -18.12 -2.12 4.79
CA ARG A 155 -19.42 -2.80 4.76
C ARG A 155 -19.52 -3.81 3.62
N SER A 156 -18.99 -3.46 2.44
CA SER A 156 -18.95 -4.37 1.28
C SER A 156 -18.10 -5.60 1.56
N TYR A 157 -16.94 -5.45 2.20
CA TYR A 157 -16.11 -6.55 2.66
C TYR A 157 -16.83 -7.37 3.76
N HIS A 158 -17.34 -6.72 4.77
CA HIS A 158 -17.87 -7.34 6.00
C HIS A 158 -19.23 -8.04 5.81
N SER A 159 -19.87 -7.91 4.65
CA SER A 159 -21.14 -8.58 4.33
C SER A 159 -21.04 -10.10 4.13
N GLY A 160 -19.83 -10.66 4.09
CA GLY A 160 -19.56 -12.08 3.88
C GLY A 160 -19.64 -12.91 5.18
N ALA A 161 -19.73 -14.24 5.03
CA ALA A 161 -19.61 -15.16 6.16
C ALA A 161 -18.15 -15.15 6.72
N ALA A 162 -17.96 -15.42 8.01
CA ALA A 162 -16.67 -15.38 8.70
C ALA A 162 -15.56 -16.15 7.98
N LYS A 163 -15.85 -17.36 7.49
CA LYS A 163 -14.92 -18.16 6.69
C LYS A 163 -14.47 -17.46 5.39
N THR A 164 -15.39 -16.75 4.74
CA THR A 164 -15.09 -15.98 3.54
C THR A 164 -14.23 -14.77 3.88
N LEU A 165 -14.55 -14.05 4.96
CA LEU A 165 -13.78 -12.90 5.43
C LEU A 165 -12.33 -13.29 5.77
N LYS A 166 -12.14 -14.41 6.49
CA LYS A 166 -10.82 -14.97 6.80
C LYS A 166 -9.99 -15.24 5.52
N SER A 167 -10.62 -15.83 4.50
CA SER A 167 -9.95 -16.10 3.22
C SER A 167 -9.58 -14.82 2.48
N ILE A 168 -10.41 -13.76 2.56
CA ILE A 168 -10.13 -12.44 2.00
C ILE A 168 -8.94 -11.80 2.71
N GLN A 169 -8.90 -11.86 4.06
CA GLN A 169 -7.78 -11.35 4.85
C GLN A 169 -6.46 -12.05 4.49
N ILE A 170 -6.47 -13.37 4.36
CA ILE A 170 -5.29 -14.15 3.93
C ILE A 170 -4.84 -13.73 2.52
N THR A 171 -5.78 -13.53 1.60
CA THR A 171 -5.48 -13.08 0.24
C THR A 171 -4.82 -11.71 0.25
N LEU A 172 -5.34 -10.76 1.05
CA LEU A 172 -4.75 -9.43 1.18
C LEU A 172 -3.37 -9.47 1.84
N ALA A 173 -3.22 -10.23 2.94
CA ALA A 173 -1.94 -10.39 3.62
C ALA A 173 -0.86 -10.93 2.69
N ALA A 174 -1.18 -11.93 1.86
CA ALA A 174 -0.26 -12.49 0.86
C ALA A 174 0.15 -11.46 -0.21
N ARG A 175 -0.73 -10.52 -0.57
CA ARG A 175 -0.40 -9.42 -1.50
C ARG A 175 0.54 -8.39 -0.86
N LEU A 176 0.39 -8.17 0.46
CA LEU A 176 1.15 -7.20 1.23
C LEU A 176 2.45 -7.75 1.84
N GLU A 177 2.68 -9.07 1.79
CA GLU A 177 3.86 -9.72 2.38
C GLU A 177 5.18 -9.07 1.94
N LYS A 178 5.25 -8.59 0.70
CA LYS A 178 6.44 -7.91 0.14
C LYS A 178 6.74 -6.55 0.79
N PHE A 179 5.81 -5.99 1.55
CA PHE A 179 5.97 -4.72 2.27
C PHE A 179 6.28 -4.92 3.76
N ASN A 180 6.39 -6.17 4.21
CA ASN A 180 6.69 -6.55 5.59
C ASN A 180 8.19 -6.84 5.78
N LEU A 181 9.05 -6.03 5.13
CA LEU A 181 10.51 -6.15 5.14
C LEU A 181 11.13 -5.26 6.21
#